data_490961e6c239a7cb5b0642141944d22a
#
_entry.id   490961e6c239a7cb5b0642141944d22a
#
_cell.length_a   1.000
_cell.length_b   1.000
_cell.length_c   1.000
_cell.angle_alpha   90.00
_cell.angle_beta   90.00
_cell.angle_gamma   90.00
#
_symmetry.space_group_name_H-M   'P 1'
#
loop_
_entity.id
_entity.type
_entity.pdbx_description
1 polymer ?
#
loop_
_entity_poly.entity_id
_entity_poly.type
_entity_poly.pdbx_seq_one_letter_code
_entity_poly.pdbx_strand_id
1 'polypeptide(L)'
;MTQQYDEAELRAQLTEQYKHLESIGLNELSSGNVSCRFGDNMLISPSGATGSNICSEHVVEVTLDGEWGGDRKPSSEWRMHAAIYKETKAQAVVHTHSDHCVAIACQGRGLPGFHYLVGTFGGSDVPWVPYSTFGTEK
;
A
#
# COMPACT_ATOMS: atom_id res chain seq x y z
N MET A 1 0.62 -13.69 -22.48
CA MET A 1 -0.47 -14.33 -21.73
C MET A 1 -0.57 -13.59 -20.39
N THR A 2 -1.59 -12.79 -20.20
CA THR A 2 -1.88 -12.17 -18.88
C THR A 2 -2.40 -13.29 -18.00
N GLN A 3 -1.66 -13.62 -16.95
CA GLN A 3 -2.11 -14.57 -15.94
C GLN A 3 -3.35 -13.95 -15.27
N GLN A 4 -4.51 -14.51 -15.51
CA GLN A 4 -5.75 -14.08 -14.90
C GLN A 4 -5.78 -14.69 -13.51
N TYR A 5 -5.43 -13.88 -12.50
CA TYR A 5 -5.53 -14.30 -11.10
C TYR A 5 -7.01 -14.37 -10.70
N ASP A 6 -7.36 -15.37 -9.90
CA ASP A 6 -8.67 -15.46 -9.29
C ASP A 6 -8.80 -14.36 -8.21
N GLU A 7 -9.92 -13.66 -8.22
CA GLU A 7 -10.21 -12.60 -7.27
C GLU A 7 -10.14 -13.11 -5.83
N ALA A 8 -10.70 -14.27 -5.53
CA ALA A 8 -10.69 -14.86 -4.20
C ALA A 8 -9.25 -15.14 -3.72
N GLU A 9 -8.39 -15.61 -4.62
CA GLU A 9 -6.98 -15.84 -4.33
C GLU A 9 -6.25 -14.52 -4.04
N LEU A 10 -6.45 -13.48 -4.85
CA LEU A 10 -5.84 -12.16 -4.62
C LEU A 10 -6.28 -11.55 -3.29
N ARG A 11 -7.55 -11.66 -2.94
CA ARG A 11 -8.08 -11.18 -1.66
C ARG A 11 -7.45 -11.92 -0.47
N ALA A 12 -7.28 -13.23 -0.58
CA ALA A 12 -6.63 -14.05 0.43
C ALA A 12 -5.15 -13.67 0.59
N GLN A 13 -4.41 -13.57 -0.51
CA GLN A 13 -3.00 -13.19 -0.51
C GLN A 13 -2.80 -11.77 0.08
N LEU A 14 -3.64 -10.80 -0.31
CA LEU A 14 -3.57 -9.44 0.21
C LEU A 14 -3.81 -9.42 1.73
N THR A 15 -4.78 -10.18 2.21
CA THR A 15 -5.07 -10.32 3.64
C THR A 15 -3.89 -10.93 4.40
N GLU A 16 -3.29 -11.98 3.86
CA GLU A 16 -2.11 -12.63 4.45
C GLU A 16 -0.92 -11.67 4.52
N GLN A 17 -0.64 -10.95 3.43
CA GLN A 17 0.44 -9.95 3.40
C GLN A 17 0.20 -8.83 4.40
N TYR A 18 -1.03 -8.33 4.53
CA TYR A 18 -1.35 -7.32 5.53
C TYR A 18 -1.03 -7.79 6.95
N LYS A 19 -1.47 -9.02 7.32
CA LYS A 19 -1.17 -9.63 8.62
C LYS A 19 0.32 -9.85 8.83
N HIS A 20 1.03 -10.26 7.78
CA HIS A 20 2.47 -10.45 7.85
C HIS A 20 3.20 -9.13 8.15
N LEU A 21 2.86 -8.03 7.47
CA LEU A 21 3.47 -6.71 7.70
C LEU A 21 3.30 -6.24 9.15
N GLU A 22 2.13 -6.46 9.76
CA GLU A 22 1.92 -6.17 11.18
C GLU A 22 2.75 -7.10 12.07
N SER A 23 2.82 -8.39 11.76
CA SER A 23 3.56 -9.38 12.57
C SER A 23 5.07 -9.13 12.62
N ILE A 24 5.63 -8.48 11.58
CA ILE A 24 7.05 -8.11 11.52
C ILE A 24 7.31 -6.66 11.93
N GLY A 25 6.31 -5.95 12.46
CA GLY A 25 6.46 -4.59 13.00
C GLY A 25 6.60 -3.49 11.94
N LEU A 26 6.17 -3.72 10.70
CA LEU A 26 6.18 -2.68 9.65
C LEU A 26 4.90 -1.85 9.64
N ASN A 27 3.82 -2.36 10.21
CA ASN A 27 2.57 -1.64 10.41
C ASN A 27 2.15 -1.75 11.87
N GLU A 28 1.87 -0.63 12.49
CA GLU A 28 1.29 -0.57 13.81
C GLU A 28 -0.16 -0.09 13.74
N LEU A 29 -1.04 -0.73 14.52
CA LEU A 29 -2.47 -0.42 14.54
C LEU A 29 -3.06 -0.52 13.10
N SER A 30 -3.64 0.57 12.59
CA SER A 30 -4.22 0.65 11.26
C SER A 30 -3.43 1.59 10.33
N SER A 31 -2.12 1.76 10.56
CA SER A 31 -1.32 2.78 9.88
C SER A 31 -0.97 2.42 8.43
N GLY A 32 -0.73 1.15 8.14
CA GLY A 32 -0.36 0.73 6.80
C GLY A 32 -1.55 0.28 5.95
N ASN A 33 -1.29 0.12 4.66
CA ASN A 33 -2.28 -0.39 3.72
C ASN A 33 -1.60 -1.08 2.53
N VAL A 34 -2.29 -2.03 1.94
CA VAL A 34 -1.80 -2.82 0.81
C VAL A 34 -2.88 -2.90 -0.26
N SER A 35 -2.45 -2.96 -1.51
CA SER A 35 -3.34 -3.17 -2.64
C SER A 35 -2.68 -4.01 -3.73
N CYS A 36 -3.48 -4.58 -4.60
CA CYS A 36 -3.03 -5.20 -5.84
C CYS A 36 -3.93 -4.75 -7.00
N ARG A 37 -3.35 -4.76 -8.21
CA ARG A 37 -4.09 -4.47 -9.43
C ARG A 37 -5.05 -5.62 -9.73
N PHE A 38 -6.28 -5.27 -10.11
CA PHE A 38 -7.32 -6.23 -10.50
C PHE A 38 -8.06 -5.71 -11.73
N GLY A 39 -7.71 -6.22 -12.90
CA GLY A 39 -8.19 -5.67 -14.17
C GLY A 39 -7.84 -4.19 -14.31
N ASP A 40 -8.84 -3.36 -14.55
CA ASP A 40 -8.71 -1.90 -14.61
C ASP A 40 -8.88 -1.22 -13.25
N ASN A 41 -9.16 -2.01 -12.19
CA ASN A 41 -9.38 -1.58 -10.83
C ASN A 41 -8.20 -1.97 -9.91
N MET A 42 -8.37 -1.81 -8.62
CA MET A 42 -7.52 -2.34 -7.58
C MET A 42 -8.34 -2.99 -6.47
N LEU A 43 -7.77 -4.02 -5.84
CA LEU A 43 -8.21 -4.54 -4.56
C LEU A 43 -7.34 -3.88 -3.47
N ILE A 44 -7.95 -3.33 -2.43
CA ILE A 44 -7.23 -2.60 -1.37
C ILE A 44 -7.74 -2.99 0.02
N SER A 45 -6.85 -2.99 1.00
CA SER A 45 -7.22 -3.17 2.41
C SER A 45 -8.24 -2.10 2.86
N PRO A 46 -9.21 -2.46 3.72
CA PRO A 46 -10.24 -1.53 4.15
C PRO A 46 -9.70 -0.48 5.12
N SER A 47 -10.44 0.61 5.27
CA SER A 47 -10.19 1.62 6.31
C SER A 47 -10.28 1.00 7.70
N GLY A 48 -9.34 1.31 8.57
CA GLY A 48 -9.30 0.81 9.95
C GLY A 48 -8.93 -0.68 10.06
N ALA A 49 -8.32 -1.27 9.03
CA ALA A 49 -7.80 -2.63 9.08
C ALA A 49 -6.67 -2.75 10.10
N THR A 50 -6.66 -3.89 10.80
CA THR A 50 -5.55 -4.40 11.62
C THR A 50 -5.37 -5.88 11.31
N GLY A 51 -4.23 -6.47 11.64
CA GLY A 51 -4.00 -7.90 11.42
C GLY A 51 -5.00 -8.80 12.14
N SER A 52 -5.57 -8.31 13.25
CA SER A 52 -6.57 -9.04 14.03
C SER A 52 -8.00 -8.98 13.46
N ASN A 53 -8.32 -7.95 12.66
CA ASN A 53 -9.69 -7.74 12.17
C ASN A 53 -9.85 -7.89 10.65
N ILE A 54 -8.76 -7.95 9.89
CA ILE A 54 -8.84 -8.09 8.42
C ILE A 54 -9.14 -9.53 8.02
N CYS A 55 -10.03 -9.71 7.04
CA CYS A 55 -10.27 -10.96 6.32
C CYS A 55 -10.50 -10.68 4.84
N SER A 56 -10.50 -11.73 4.03
CA SER A 56 -10.59 -11.60 2.55
C SER A 56 -11.85 -10.87 2.08
N GLU A 57 -12.97 -11.06 2.77
CA GLU A 57 -14.26 -10.41 2.48
C GLU A 57 -14.24 -8.92 2.81
N HIS A 58 -13.27 -8.47 3.60
CA HIS A 58 -13.10 -7.06 3.97
C HIS A 58 -12.34 -6.24 2.92
N VAL A 59 -11.59 -6.90 2.05
CA VAL A 59 -10.86 -6.23 0.95
C VAL A 59 -11.86 -5.55 0.02
N VAL A 60 -11.59 -4.32 -0.35
CA VAL A 60 -12.49 -3.50 -1.17
C VAL A 60 -11.96 -3.42 -2.59
N GLU A 61 -12.82 -3.67 -3.57
CA GLU A 61 -12.53 -3.32 -4.96
C GLU A 61 -12.84 -1.85 -5.19
N VAL A 62 -11.89 -1.12 -5.78
CA VAL A 62 -11.98 0.32 -6.04
C VAL A 62 -11.52 0.60 -7.47
N THR A 63 -12.29 1.38 -8.21
CA THR A 63 -11.82 1.91 -9.49
C THR A 63 -10.66 2.88 -9.26
N LEU A 64 -9.81 3.09 -10.25
CA LEU A 64 -8.72 4.06 -10.11
C LEU A 64 -9.22 5.51 -10.02
N ASP A 65 -10.50 5.75 -10.27
CA ASP A 65 -11.16 7.06 -10.11
C ASP A 65 -11.88 7.21 -8.75
N GLY A 66 -11.86 6.15 -7.93
CA GLY A 66 -12.33 6.19 -6.54
C GLY A 66 -13.79 5.82 -6.34
N GLU A 67 -14.34 5.00 -7.21
CA GLU A 67 -15.66 4.43 -7.03
C GLU A 67 -15.54 3.02 -6.42
N TRP A 68 -16.38 2.70 -5.46
CA TRP A 68 -16.48 1.36 -4.87
C TRP A 68 -17.92 1.02 -4.51
N GLY A 69 -18.23 -0.28 -4.47
CA GLY A 69 -19.52 -0.79 -4.05
C GLY A 69 -19.57 -1.23 -2.59
N GLY A 70 -20.78 -1.40 -2.06
CA GLY A 70 -21.01 -1.91 -0.71
C GLY A 70 -20.75 -0.88 0.41
N ASP A 71 -20.88 -1.32 1.66
CA ASP A 71 -20.83 -0.46 2.84
C ASP A 71 -19.41 -0.26 3.39
N ARG A 72 -18.45 -1.10 2.98
CA ARG A 72 -17.09 -1.06 3.48
C ARG A 72 -16.26 -0.04 2.73
N LYS A 73 -15.65 0.87 3.47
CA LYS A 73 -14.79 1.90 2.89
C LYS A 73 -13.38 1.35 2.65
N PRO A 74 -12.76 1.66 1.50
CA PRO A 74 -11.33 1.39 1.26
C PRO A 74 -10.47 2.19 2.23
N SER A 75 -9.18 1.85 2.32
CA SER A 75 -8.19 2.70 2.98
C SER A 75 -8.35 4.16 2.57
N SER A 76 -8.22 5.10 3.51
CA SER A 76 -8.28 6.54 3.24
C SER A 76 -7.19 6.99 2.24
N GLU A 77 -6.15 6.19 2.05
CA GLU A 77 -5.03 6.47 1.14
C GLU A 77 -5.17 5.81 -0.24
N TRP A 78 -6.36 5.34 -0.58
CA TRP A 78 -6.63 4.74 -1.89
C TRP A 78 -6.18 5.63 -3.07
N ARG A 79 -6.21 6.96 -2.92
CA ARG A 79 -5.77 7.92 -3.96
C ARG A 79 -4.29 7.80 -4.28
N MET A 80 -3.44 7.61 -3.26
CA MET A 80 -2.01 7.38 -3.44
C MET A 80 -1.77 6.09 -4.22
N HIS A 81 -2.45 5.00 -3.86
CA HIS A 81 -2.37 3.74 -4.59
C HIS A 81 -2.84 3.88 -6.04
N ALA A 82 -3.99 4.53 -6.25
CA ALA A 82 -4.54 4.76 -7.59
C ALA A 82 -3.58 5.59 -8.45
N ALA A 83 -2.95 6.63 -7.90
CA ALA A 83 -1.96 7.44 -8.60
C ALA A 83 -0.76 6.59 -9.06
N ILE A 84 -0.23 5.74 -8.19
CA ILE A 84 0.86 4.82 -8.54
C ILE A 84 0.43 3.89 -9.68
N TYR A 85 -0.78 3.32 -9.62
CA TYR A 85 -1.27 2.46 -10.70
C TYR A 85 -1.51 3.18 -12.02
N LYS A 86 -1.93 4.45 -11.99
CA LYS A 86 -2.11 5.26 -13.19
C LYS A 86 -0.78 5.59 -13.88
N GLU A 87 0.25 5.90 -13.09
CA GLU A 87 1.55 6.37 -13.57
C GLU A 87 2.56 5.25 -13.82
N THR A 88 2.31 4.02 -13.34
CA THR A 88 3.28 2.93 -13.41
C THR A 88 2.63 1.62 -13.86
N LYS A 89 3.47 0.61 -14.10
CA LYS A 89 3.04 -0.78 -14.35
C LYS A 89 3.07 -1.64 -13.07
N ALA A 90 3.11 -1.02 -11.89
CA ALA A 90 3.08 -1.73 -10.62
C ALA A 90 1.87 -2.67 -10.55
N GLN A 91 2.09 -3.88 -10.04
CA GLN A 91 1.03 -4.87 -9.83
C GLN A 91 0.53 -4.90 -8.39
N ALA A 92 1.34 -4.38 -7.46
CA ALA A 92 0.98 -4.24 -6.07
C ALA A 92 1.61 -2.96 -5.49
N VAL A 93 0.97 -2.41 -4.46
CA VAL A 93 1.48 -1.29 -3.67
C VAL A 93 1.40 -1.67 -2.19
N VAL A 94 2.51 -1.49 -1.50
CA VAL A 94 2.65 -1.74 -0.06
C VAL A 94 3.07 -0.45 0.61
N HIS A 95 2.21 0.09 1.45
CA HIS A 95 2.48 1.26 2.28
C HIS A 95 2.69 0.81 3.72
N THR A 96 3.83 1.15 4.28
CA THR A 96 4.22 0.79 5.65
C THR A 96 4.71 2.00 6.44
N HIS A 97 4.70 1.86 7.76
CA HIS A 97 5.20 2.87 8.70
C HIS A 97 6.40 2.34 9.48
N SER A 98 7.42 1.81 8.78
CA SER A 98 8.67 1.37 9.41
C SER A 98 9.28 2.49 10.26
N ASP A 99 9.58 2.22 11.53
CA ASP A 99 10.13 3.19 12.49
C ASP A 99 11.38 3.89 11.95
N HIS A 100 12.27 3.14 11.32
CA HIS A 100 13.51 3.68 10.76
C HIS A 100 13.24 4.63 9.58
N CYS A 101 12.32 4.28 8.70
CA CYS A 101 11.94 5.15 7.57
C CYS A 101 11.25 6.42 8.08
N VAL A 102 10.33 6.29 9.02
CA VAL A 102 9.63 7.42 9.65
C VAL A 102 10.62 8.34 10.37
N ALA A 103 11.56 7.79 11.13
CA ALA A 103 12.59 8.57 11.82
C ALA A 103 13.47 9.39 10.86
N ILE A 104 13.83 8.82 9.71
CA ILE A 104 14.59 9.54 8.66
C ILE A 104 13.70 10.59 8.00
N ALA A 105 12.47 10.25 7.65
CA ALA A 105 11.52 11.18 7.03
C ALA A 105 11.23 12.40 7.91
N CYS A 106 11.13 12.24 9.22
CA CYS A 106 10.97 13.33 10.17
C CYS A 106 12.15 14.33 10.18
N GLN A 107 13.31 13.94 9.65
CA GLN A 107 14.45 14.83 9.50
C GLN A 107 14.37 15.70 8.23
N GLY A 108 13.33 15.54 7.40
CA GLY A 108 13.15 16.30 6.17
C GLY A 108 14.17 15.95 5.07
N ARG A 109 14.66 14.72 5.06
CA ARG A 109 15.67 14.28 4.06
C ARG A 109 15.45 12.84 3.66
N GLY A 110 15.87 12.51 2.44
CA GLY A 110 15.95 11.14 1.94
C GLY A 110 17.18 10.38 2.46
N LEU A 111 17.29 9.13 2.06
CA LEU A 111 18.44 8.27 2.37
C LEU A 111 19.37 8.23 1.16
N PRO A 112 20.59 8.79 1.26
CA PRO A 112 21.55 8.75 0.15
C PRO A 112 22.08 7.33 -0.08
N GLY A 113 22.62 7.08 -1.26
CA GLY A 113 23.18 5.79 -1.65
C GLY A 113 24.53 5.49 -0.98
N PHE A 114 24.55 5.30 0.32
CA PHE A 114 25.76 5.00 1.11
C PHE A 114 26.07 3.51 1.21
N HIS A 115 25.17 2.62 0.79
CA HIS A 115 25.33 1.18 0.87
C HIS A 115 24.69 0.50 -0.35
N TYR A 116 25.26 -0.62 -0.80
CA TYR A 116 24.79 -1.33 -2.00
C TYR A 116 23.31 -1.78 -1.90
N LEU A 117 22.80 -2.03 -0.71
CA LEU A 117 21.38 -2.38 -0.50
C LEU A 117 20.42 -1.28 -0.94
N VAL A 118 20.81 -0.01 -0.92
CA VAL A 118 19.97 1.06 -1.47
C VAL A 118 19.74 0.84 -2.96
N GLY A 119 20.75 0.39 -3.70
CA GLY A 119 20.65 0.07 -5.12
C GLY A 119 19.71 -1.11 -5.43
N THR A 120 19.45 -2.02 -4.48
CA THR A 120 18.54 -3.16 -4.69
C THR A 120 17.08 -2.73 -4.87
N PHE A 121 16.73 -1.53 -4.45
CA PHE A 121 15.40 -0.93 -4.66
C PHE A 121 15.25 -0.22 -6.01
N GLY A 122 16.24 -0.32 -6.89
CA GLY A 122 16.17 0.19 -8.26
C GLY A 122 16.57 1.66 -8.44
N GLY A 123 17.11 2.29 -7.41
CA GLY A 123 17.58 3.69 -7.43
C GLY A 123 18.95 3.89 -6.78
N SER A 124 19.48 5.10 -6.87
CA SER A 124 20.71 5.50 -6.21
C SER A 124 20.48 6.03 -4.79
N ASP A 125 19.27 6.31 -4.43
CA ASP A 125 18.83 6.86 -3.15
C ASP A 125 17.36 6.49 -2.87
N VAL A 126 16.92 6.70 -1.62
CA VAL A 126 15.50 6.66 -1.27
C VAL A 126 15.03 8.11 -1.13
N PRO A 127 14.15 8.57 -2.01
CA PRO A 127 13.70 9.96 -1.99
C PRO A 127 12.84 10.25 -0.76
N TRP A 128 12.87 11.50 -0.31
CA TRP A 128 11.94 12.05 0.67
C TRP A 128 10.95 12.98 -0.03
N VAL A 129 9.71 12.93 0.40
CA VAL A 129 8.67 13.87 -0.01
C VAL A 129 8.17 14.65 1.20
N PRO A 130 7.77 15.93 1.04
CA PRO A 130 7.20 16.72 2.12
C PRO A 130 5.93 16.07 2.68
N TYR A 131 5.65 16.35 3.95
CA TYR A 131 4.42 15.90 4.59
C TYR A 131 3.19 16.39 3.83
N SER A 132 2.26 15.48 3.64
CA SER A 132 0.90 15.76 3.16
C SER A 132 -0.11 15.13 4.13
N THR A 133 -1.27 15.76 4.28
CA THR A 133 -2.33 15.19 5.11
C THR A 133 -2.86 13.90 4.48
N PHE A 134 -2.85 12.81 5.23
CA PHE A 134 -3.34 11.52 4.75
C PHE A 134 -4.78 11.61 4.20
N GLY A 135 -5.09 10.83 3.18
CA GLY A 135 -6.41 10.79 2.56
C GLY A 135 -6.81 12.04 1.75
N THR A 136 -5.90 12.98 1.53
CA THR A 136 -6.13 14.16 0.66
C THR A 136 -5.57 13.94 -0.75
N GLU A 137 -5.88 14.86 -1.67
CA GLU A 137 -5.36 14.85 -3.05
C GLU A 137 -3.95 15.45 -3.19
N LYS A 138 -3.37 15.93 -2.09
CA LYS A 138 -2.05 16.59 -2.09
C LYS A 138 -0.96 15.61 -1.71
#